data_c4356f22fcfe893c8e2dd4e5b549477d
#
_entry.id   c4356f22fcfe893c8e2dd4e5b549477d
#
_cell.length_a   1.000
_cell.length_b   1.000
_cell.length_c   1.000
_cell.angle_alpha   90.00
_cell.angle_beta   90.00
_cell.angle_gamma   90.00
#
_symmetry.space_group_name_H-M   'P 1'
#
loop_
_entity.id
_entity.type
_entity.pdbx_description
1 polymer ?
#
loop_
_entity_poly.entity_id
_entity_poly.type
_entity_poly.pdbx_seq_one_letter_code
_entity_poly.pdbx_strand_id
1 'polypeptide(L)'
;MTDATDDRTKVAELVKKFRFAMFVTRHTDGTLVAHPLTVQEAEFDGDLWFLVSKNSSPIRDLAADSQANVSLSSNDAWVSLSGTARLVEDREKIDELWNPVVEAWFPDGPDDPAVGVLKFSADSAEYWDSPGGKIATAFSFVKSKITGERYDGGESGKVDRRSRHDFPREPVTPASHPRPGRGRRA
;
A
#
# COMPACT_ATOMS: atom_id res chain seq x y z
N MET A 1 6.90 -25.92 1.62
CA MET A 1 7.53 -24.68 1.12
C MET A 1 6.59 -24.16 0.07
N THR A 2 5.76 -23.18 0.42
CA THR A 2 4.89 -22.47 -0.56
C THR A 2 5.81 -21.75 -1.53
N ASP A 3 5.52 -21.81 -2.81
CA ASP A 3 6.33 -21.15 -3.84
C ASP A 3 6.15 -19.63 -3.66
N ALA A 4 7.22 -18.84 -3.72
CA ALA A 4 7.17 -17.37 -3.58
C ALA A 4 6.25 -16.70 -4.62
N THR A 5 5.99 -17.36 -5.75
CA THR A 5 5.04 -16.94 -6.77
C THR A 5 3.59 -17.10 -6.28
N ASP A 6 3.30 -18.16 -5.53
CA ASP A 6 1.98 -18.45 -4.96
C ASP A 6 1.64 -17.42 -3.85
N ASP A 7 2.59 -17.14 -2.98
CA ASP A 7 2.43 -16.13 -1.91
C ASP A 7 2.15 -14.71 -2.45
N ARG A 8 2.77 -14.32 -3.57
CA ARG A 8 2.51 -13.01 -4.21
C ARG A 8 1.12 -12.92 -4.80
N THR A 9 0.72 -13.95 -5.52
CA THR A 9 -0.63 -14.04 -6.07
C THR A 9 -1.65 -13.95 -4.95
N LYS A 10 -1.40 -14.64 -3.85
CA LYS A 10 -2.25 -14.60 -2.67
C LYS A 10 -2.35 -13.21 -2.05
N VAL A 11 -1.22 -12.51 -1.88
CA VAL A 11 -1.22 -11.10 -1.39
C VAL A 11 -2.02 -10.21 -2.32
N ALA A 12 -1.84 -10.32 -3.64
CA ALA A 12 -2.58 -9.51 -4.61
C ALA A 12 -4.10 -9.77 -4.56
N GLU A 13 -4.50 -11.04 -4.40
CA GLU A 13 -5.91 -11.39 -4.23
C GLU A 13 -6.50 -10.87 -2.93
N LEU A 14 -5.72 -10.90 -1.84
CA LEU A 14 -6.16 -10.39 -0.54
C LEU A 14 -6.31 -8.88 -0.57
N VAL A 15 -5.34 -8.16 -1.12
CA VAL A 15 -5.36 -6.68 -1.21
C VAL A 15 -6.64 -6.18 -1.89
N LYS A 16 -7.10 -6.85 -2.95
CA LYS A 16 -8.35 -6.49 -3.66
C LYS A 16 -9.63 -6.56 -2.79
N LYS A 17 -9.59 -7.27 -1.67
CA LYS A 17 -10.75 -7.41 -0.77
C LYS A 17 -10.92 -6.24 0.20
N PHE A 18 -9.90 -5.40 0.35
CA PHE A 18 -9.91 -4.33 1.34
C PHE A 18 -10.25 -2.97 0.72
N ARG A 19 -11.14 -2.24 1.35
CA ARG A 19 -11.52 -0.88 0.96
C ARG A 19 -10.69 0.20 1.67
N PHE A 20 -10.21 -0.11 2.86
CA PHE A 20 -9.47 0.82 3.70
C PHE A 20 -8.17 0.19 4.18
N ALA A 21 -7.17 1.02 4.31
CA ALA A 21 -5.86 0.68 4.85
C ALA A 21 -5.51 1.62 6.00
N MET A 22 -4.74 1.12 6.97
CA MET A 22 -4.01 1.97 7.90
C MET A 22 -2.62 2.21 7.34
N PHE A 23 -2.38 3.43 6.90
CA PHE A 23 -1.10 3.89 6.37
C PHE A 23 -0.27 4.47 7.52
N VAL A 24 0.87 3.86 7.82
CA VAL A 24 1.72 4.20 8.97
C VAL A 24 2.96 4.93 8.48
N THR A 25 3.19 6.13 9.01
CA THR A 25 4.38 6.93 8.80
C THR A 25 5.13 7.16 10.12
N ARG A 26 6.36 7.63 10.02
CA ARG A 26 7.16 8.04 11.16
C ARG A 26 7.27 9.56 11.19
N HIS A 27 6.81 10.17 12.28
CA HIS A 27 7.04 11.57 12.58
C HIS A 27 8.52 11.87 12.83
N THR A 28 8.92 13.14 12.72
CA THR A 28 10.29 13.59 12.94
C THR A 28 10.80 13.36 14.37
N ASP A 29 9.89 13.22 15.34
CA ASP A 29 10.19 12.85 16.73
C ASP A 29 10.35 11.32 16.93
N GLY A 30 10.19 10.54 15.86
CA GLY A 30 10.27 9.06 15.87
C GLY A 30 8.94 8.37 16.16
N THR A 31 7.87 9.09 16.48
CA THR A 31 6.55 8.51 16.74
C THR A 31 5.96 7.90 15.46
N LEU A 32 5.39 6.70 15.59
CA LEU A 32 4.64 6.06 14.50
C LEU A 32 3.17 6.49 14.57
N VAL A 33 2.66 6.98 13.45
CA VAL A 33 1.27 7.44 13.34
C VAL A 33 0.58 6.71 12.19
N ALA A 34 -0.63 6.20 12.44
CA ALA A 34 -1.43 5.49 11.46
C ALA A 34 -2.57 6.39 10.95
N HIS A 35 -2.74 6.45 9.64
CA HIS A 35 -3.76 7.25 8.95
C HIS A 35 -4.66 6.32 8.13
N PRO A 36 -6.00 6.41 8.26
CA PRO A 36 -6.89 5.66 7.40
C PRO A 36 -6.88 6.25 5.98
N LEU A 37 -6.62 5.40 4.98
CA LEU A 37 -6.68 5.77 3.57
C LEU A 37 -7.58 4.80 2.81
N THR A 38 -8.24 5.28 1.76
CA THR A 38 -9.03 4.45 0.85
C THR A 38 -8.11 3.77 -0.15
N VAL A 39 -8.16 2.44 -0.19
CA VAL A 39 -7.47 1.64 -1.21
C VAL A 39 -8.18 1.84 -2.53
N GLN A 40 -7.43 2.18 -3.58
CA GLN A 40 -7.98 2.35 -4.92
C GLN A 40 -8.10 1.01 -5.64
N GLU A 41 -9.11 0.88 -6.50
CA GLU A 41 -9.36 -0.31 -7.31
C GLU A 41 -8.36 -0.36 -8.49
N ALA A 42 -7.08 -0.53 -8.17
CA ALA A 42 -6.01 -0.73 -9.13
C ALA A 42 -5.41 -2.13 -8.98
N GLU A 43 -4.78 -2.64 -10.03
CA GLU A 43 -4.08 -3.90 -9.95
C GLU A 43 -2.87 -3.76 -9.01
N PHE A 44 -2.75 -4.69 -8.05
CA PHE A 44 -1.61 -4.72 -7.14
C PHE A 44 -0.48 -5.51 -7.79
N ASP A 45 0.50 -4.79 -8.29
CA ASP A 45 1.76 -5.31 -8.87
C ASP A 45 2.97 -5.16 -7.93
N GLY A 46 2.69 -4.80 -6.67
CA GLY A 46 3.67 -4.41 -5.65
C GLY A 46 3.55 -2.94 -5.27
N ASP A 47 2.76 -2.17 -6.00
CA ASP A 47 2.48 -0.77 -5.73
C ASP A 47 1.03 -0.58 -5.27
N LEU A 48 0.80 0.32 -4.32
CA LEU A 48 -0.52 0.82 -3.93
C LEU A 48 -0.60 2.31 -4.19
N TRP A 49 -1.79 2.73 -4.60
CA TRP A 49 -2.06 4.11 -4.95
C TRP A 49 -3.16 4.68 -4.05
N PHE A 50 -2.96 5.90 -3.57
CA PHE A 50 -3.92 6.60 -2.74
C PHE A 50 -4.08 8.05 -3.24
N LEU A 51 -5.30 8.56 -3.21
CA LEU A 51 -5.53 9.98 -3.38
C LEU A 51 -5.54 10.65 -2.01
N VAL A 52 -4.73 11.70 -1.85
CA VAL A 52 -4.46 12.35 -0.57
C VAL A 52 -4.42 13.87 -0.73
N SER A 53 -4.65 14.58 0.38
CA SER A 53 -4.31 16.02 0.40
C SER A 53 -2.79 16.18 0.52
N LYS A 54 -2.19 16.96 -0.38
CA LYS A 54 -0.75 17.29 -0.40
C LYS A 54 -0.29 17.94 0.91
N ASN A 55 -1.20 18.61 1.62
CA ASN A 55 -0.91 19.29 2.89
C ASN A 55 -1.15 18.41 4.13
N SER A 56 -1.46 17.12 3.93
CA SER A 56 -1.75 16.19 5.02
C SER A 56 -0.50 15.84 5.83
N SER A 57 -0.72 15.38 7.07
CA SER A 57 0.37 14.97 7.97
C SER A 57 1.26 13.87 7.38
N PRO A 58 0.72 12.77 6.85
CA PRO A 58 1.56 11.72 6.28
C PRO A 58 2.47 12.21 5.14
N ILE A 59 2.02 13.17 4.33
CA ILE A 59 2.87 13.72 3.26
C ILE A 59 4.05 14.52 3.83
N ARG A 60 3.85 15.26 4.93
CA ARG A 60 4.96 15.97 5.61
C ARG A 60 5.96 14.98 6.23
N ASP A 61 5.47 13.90 6.82
CA ASP A 61 6.33 12.85 7.39
C ASP A 61 7.19 12.17 6.33
N LEU A 62 6.57 11.83 5.18
CA LEU A 62 7.25 11.18 4.06
C LEU A 62 8.32 12.07 3.41
N ALA A 63 8.25 13.38 3.55
CA ALA A 63 9.30 14.29 3.10
C ALA A 63 10.61 14.11 3.90
N ALA A 64 10.50 13.67 5.17
CA ALA A 64 11.64 13.41 6.04
C ALA A 64 12.09 11.94 6.03
N ASP A 65 11.13 11.00 5.99
CA ASP A 65 11.37 9.55 5.98
C ASP A 65 10.35 8.87 5.06
N SER A 66 10.83 8.32 3.94
CA SER A 66 9.98 7.65 2.97
C SER A 66 9.51 6.26 3.40
N GLN A 67 10.01 5.71 4.51
CA GLN A 67 9.60 4.40 5.01
C GLN A 67 8.17 4.46 5.53
N ALA A 68 7.37 3.49 5.11
CA ALA A 68 5.97 3.37 5.51
C ALA A 68 5.54 1.91 5.64
N ASN A 69 4.45 1.70 6.37
CA ASN A 69 3.75 0.42 6.40
C ASN A 69 2.29 0.64 6.03
N VAL A 70 1.73 -0.31 5.28
CA VAL A 70 0.30 -0.38 4.97
C VAL A 70 -0.28 -1.63 5.60
N SER A 71 -1.16 -1.45 6.57
CA SER A 71 -1.90 -2.54 7.19
C SER A 71 -3.33 -2.58 6.68
N LEU A 72 -3.74 -3.76 6.23
CA LEU A 72 -5.07 -4.07 5.71
C LEU A 72 -5.70 -5.15 6.60
N SER A 73 -6.95 -4.99 6.97
CA SER A 73 -7.61 -5.96 7.85
C SER A 73 -9.10 -6.11 7.58
N SER A 74 -9.56 -7.35 7.70
CA SER A 74 -10.97 -7.72 7.73
C SER A 74 -11.25 -8.64 8.94
N ASN A 75 -12.41 -9.29 8.94
CA ASN A 75 -12.74 -10.25 10.00
C ASN A 75 -11.98 -11.58 9.89
N ASP A 76 -11.42 -11.88 8.73
CA ASP A 76 -10.88 -13.20 8.37
C ASP A 76 -9.53 -13.14 7.64
N ALA A 77 -9.06 -11.94 7.28
CA ALA A 77 -7.77 -11.75 6.61
C ALA A 77 -7.06 -10.49 7.09
N TRP A 78 -5.73 -10.57 7.13
CA TRP A 78 -4.84 -9.46 7.46
C TRP A 78 -3.66 -9.45 6.50
N VAL A 79 -3.24 -8.26 6.08
CA VAL A 79 -2.04 -8.06 5.26
C VAL A 79 -1.24 -6.90 5.84
N SER A 80 0.06 -7.08 5.97
CA SER A 80 1.01 -6.03 6.34
C SER A 80 2.05 -5.88 5.24
N LEU A 81 2.09 -4.70 4.64
CA LEU A 81 3.05 -4.35 3.59
C LEU A 81 4.04 -3.34 4.16
N SER A 82 5.34 -3.63 4.08
CA SER A 82 6.39 -2.67 4.43
C SER A 82 7.11 -2.24 3.17
N GLY A 83 7.42 -0.93 3.07
CA GLY A 83 8.01 -0.38 1.87
C GLY A 83 8.27 1.11 1.97
N THR A 84 8.33 1.76 0.82
CA THR A 84 8.54 3.20 0.71
C THR A 84 7.36 3.88 0.03
N ALA A 85 7.08 5.11 0.44
CA ALA A 85 6.03 5.92 -0.17
C ALA A 85 6.53 7.30 -0.58
N ARG A 86 5.90 7.85 -1.60
CA ARG A 86 6.19 9.20 -2.09
C ARG A 86 4.98 9.85 -2.74
N LEU A 87 4.88 11.14 -2.61
CA LEU A 87 3.94 11.94 -3.40
C LEU A 87 4.40 11.96 -4.87
N VAL A 88 3.46 11.79 -5.79
CA VAL A 88 3.70 11.81 -7.24
C VAL A 88 2.84 12.90 -7.85
N GLU A 89 3.44 13.73 -8.70
CA GLU A 89 2.73 14.71 -9.52
C GLU A 89 2.33 14.04 -10.84
N ASP A 90 1.18 13.39 -10.83
CA ASP A 90 0.66 12.63 -11.96
C ASP A 90 -0.84 12.91 -12.11
N ARG A 91 -1.16 13.83 -13.05
CA ARG A 91 -2.53 14.24 -13.31
C ARG A 91 -3.36 13.11 -13.94
N GLU A 92 -2.77 12.37 -14.86
CA GLU A 92 -3.45 11.27 -15.53
C GLU A 92 -3.84 10.19 -14.52
N LYS A 93 -2.96 9.96 -13.54
CA LYS A 93 -3.23 9.00 -12.45
C LYS A 93 -4.31 9.49 -11.49
N ILE A 94 -4.44 10.80 -11.25
CA ILE A 94 -5.57 11.36 -10.49
C ILE A 94 -6.87 11.03 -11.22
N ASP A 95 -6.94 11.31 -12.51
CA ASP A 95 -8.14 11.08 -13.33
C ASP A 95 -8.51 9.60 -13.42
N GLU A 96 -7.52 8.71 -13.56
CA GLU A 96 -7.71 7.25 -13.57
C GLU A 96 -8.31 6.74 -12.26
N LEU A 97 -7.84 7.25 -11.13
CA LEU A 97 -8.26 6.80 -9.80
C LEU A 97 -9.50 7.53 -9.27
N TRP A 98 -9.98 8.56 -10.00
CA TRP A 98 -11.12 9.34 -9.54
C TRP A 98 -12.41 8.54 -9.56
N ASN A 99 -13.14 8.56 -8.46
CA ASN A 99 -14.39 7.83 -8.30
C ASN A 99 -15.30 8.55 -7.28
N PRO A 100 -16.60 8.20 -7.17
CA PRO A 100 -17.53 8.86 -6.25
C PRO A 100 -17.15 8.82 -4.76
N VAL A 101 -16.35 7.85 -4.34
CA VAL A 101 -15.85 7.78 -2.95
C VAL A 101 -14.77 8.84 -2.73
N VAL A 102 -13.88 9.03 -3.71
CA VAL A 102 -12.86 10.08 -3.71
C VAL A 102 -13.50 11.46 -3.75
N GLU A 103 -14.51 11.67 -4.60
CA GLU A 103 -15.25 12.93 -4.73
C GLU A 103 -15.86 13.36 -3.38
N ALA A 104 -16.31 12.43 -2.56
CA ALA A 104 -16.83 12.73 -1.22
C ALA A 104 -15.76 13.31 -0.27
N TRP A 105 -14.49 12.99 -0.48
CA TRP A 105 -13.35 13.52 0.28
C TRP A 105 -12.80 14.82 -0.31
N PHE A 106 -12.94 15.02 -1.62
CA PHE A 106 -12.40 16.14 -2.38
C PHE A 106 -13.52 16.81 -3.21
N PRO A 107 -14.40 17.59 -2.55
CA PRO A 107 -15.58 18.17 -3.20
C PRO A 107 -15.24 19.22 -4.29
N ASP A 108 -14.04 19.77 -4.27
CA ASP A 108 -13.57 20.74 -5.27
C ASP A 108 -13.11 20.05 -6.58
N GLY A 109 -13.18 18.72 -6.61
CA GLY A 109 -12.96 17.92 -7.82
C GLY A 109 -11.49 17.56 -8.07
N PRO A 110 -11.25 16.84 -9.19
CA PRO A 110 -9.92 16.33 -9.51
C PRO A 110 -8.93 17.44 -9.89
N ASP A 111 -9.41 18.64 -10.23
CA ASP A 111 -8.58 19.81 -10.58
C ASP A 111 -8.09 20.60 -9.35
N ASP A 112 -8.54 20.24 -8.15
CA ASP A 112 -8.07 20.86 -6.92
C ASP A 112 -6.54 20.68 -6.78
N PRO A 113 -5.75 21.79 -6.72
CA PRO A 113 -4.30 21.73 -6.57
C PRO A 113 -3.83 21.07 -5.27
N ALA A 114 -4.72 20.95 -4.28
CA ALA A 114 -4.44 20.27 -3.02
C ALA A 114 -4.50 18.75 -3.14
N VAL A 115 -5.11 18.20 -4.18
CA VAL A 115 -5.15 16.75 -4.43
C VAL A 115 -3.82 16.26 -4.99
N GLY A 116 -3.33 15.16 -4.46
CA GLY A 116 -2.12 14.49 -4.94
C GLY A 116 -2.26 12.98 -4.92
N VAL A 117 -1.39 12.32 -5.67
CA VAL A 117 -1.26 10.87 -5.70
C VAL A 117 -0.13 10.44 -4.79
N LEU A 118 -0.43 9.59 -3.82
CA LEU A 118 0.56 8.92 -3.01
C LEU A 118 0.79 7.52 -3.59
N LYS A 119 2.02 7.25 -4.04
CA LYS A 119 2.47 5.94 -4.46
C LYS A 119 3.21 5.26 -3.30
N PHE A 120 2.76 4.09 -2.90
CA PHE A 120 3.46 3.20 -1.98
C PHE A 120 4.00 2.01 -2.76
N SER A 121 5.30 1.70 -2.61
CA SER A 121 5.96 0.55 -3.23
C SER A 121 6.37 -0.44 -2.15
N ALA A 122 5.78 -1.62 -2.16
CA ALA A 122 6.03 -2.67 -1.19
C ALA A 122 7.42 -3.30 -1.40
N ASP A 123 8.20 -3.43 -0.33
CA ASP A 123 9.46 -4.17 -0.28
C ASP A 123 9.26 -5.57 0.31
N SER A 124 8.28 -5.72 1.21
CA SER A 124 7.90 -7.01 1.78
C SER A 124 6.41 -7.03 2.13
N ALA A 125 5.85 -8.23 2.17
CA ALA A 125 4.48 -8.50 2.57
C ALA A 125 4.42 -9.66 3.55
N GLU A 126 3.58 -9.55 4.56
CA GLU A 126 3.15 -10.65 5.42
C GLU A 126 1.63 -10.72 5.39
N TYR A 127 1.08 -11.91 5.32
CA TYR A 127 -0.36 -12.10 5.31
C TYR A 127 -0.81 -13.23 6.24
N TRP A 128 -2.03 -13.12 6.70
CA TRP A 128 -2.76 -14.12 7.47
C TRP A 128 -4.15 -14.22 6.87
N ASP A 129 -4.50 -15.40 6.37
CA ASP A 129 -5.81 -15.70 5.79
C ASP A 129 -6.42 -16.88 6.54
N SER A 130 -7.64 -16.70 7.04
CA SER A 130 -8.40 -17.76 7.72
C SER A 130 -9.54 -18.21 6.79
N PRO A 131 -9.27 -19.12 5.86
CA PRO A 131 -10.28 -19.58 4.92
C PRO A 131 -11.42 -20.26 5.67
N GLY A 132 -12.65 -19.76 5.47
CA GLY A 132 -13.86 -20.30 6.06
C GLY A 132 -14.58 -19.40 7.08
N GLY A 133 -14.05 -18.19 7.33
CA GLY A 133 -14.72 -17.18 8.15
C GLY A 133 -14.94 -17.60 9.61
N LYS A 134 -15.83 -16.89 10.32
CA LYS A 134 -16.14 -17.08 11.75
C LYS A 134 -16.51 -18.52 12.15
N ILE A 135 -17.09 -19.30 11.24
CA ILE A 135 -17.52 -20.69 11.49
C ILE A 135 -16.31 -21.61 11.55
N ALA A 136 -15.34 -21.50 10.62
CA ALA A 136 -14.12 -22.32 10.62
C ALA A 136 -13.22 -21.98 11.81
N THR A 137 -13.09 -20.69 12.12
CA THR A 137 -12.34 -20.20 13.29
C THR A 137 -12.93 -20.73 14.61
N ALA A 138 -14.26 -20.71 14.75
CA ALA A 138 -14.93 -21.26 15.93
C ALA A 138 -14.75 -22.79 16.04
N PHE A 139 -14.84 -23.51 14.92
CA PHE A 139 -14.61 -24.97 14.89
C PHE A 139 -13.18 -25.34 15.23
N SER A 140 -12.17 -24.65 14.65
CA SER A 140 -10.77 -24.85 14.96
C SER A 140 -10.44 -24.55 16.42
N PHE A 141 -11.02 -23.47 16.98
CA PHE A 141 -10.81 -23.10 18.36
C PHE A 141 -11.38 -24.14 19.33
N VAL A 142 -12.57 -24.67 19.04
CA VAL A 142 -13.19 -25.74 19.84
C VAL A 142 -12.37 -27.03 19.72
N LYS A 143 -11.93 -27.40 18.52
CA LYS A 143 -11.05 -28.56 18.30
C LYS A 143 -9.74 -28.44 19.08
N SER A 144 -9.04 -27.31 19.01
CA SER A 144 -7.81 -27.04 19.74
C SER A 144 -7.98 -27.18 21.26
N LYS A 145 -9.12 -26.74 21.80
CA LYS A 145 -9.41 -26.85 23.23
C LYS A 145 -9.68 -28.29 23.70
N ILE A 146 -10.21 -29.14 22.82
CA ILE A 146 -10.53 -30.53 23.11
C ILE A 146 -9.31 -31.44 22.90
N THR A 147 -8.50 -31.18 21.86
CA THR A 147 -7.38 -32.06 21.49
C THR A 147 -6.04 -31.59 22.07
N GLY A 148 -5.94 -30.37 22.62
CA GLY A 148 -4.68 -29.78 23.09
C GLY A 148 -3.68 -29.47 22.00
N GLU A 149 -4.08 -29.62 20.71
CA GLU A 149 -3.28 -29.22 19.56
C GLU A 149 -3.23 -27.69 19.44
N ARG A 150 -2.10 -27.15 18.98
CA ARG A 150 -1.96 -25.72 18.74
C ARG A 150 -3.00 -25.27 17.72
N TYR A 151 -3.67 -24.14 17.99
CA TYR A 151 -4.60 -23.52 17.03
C TYR A 151 -3.85 -23.24 15.73
N ASP A 152 -4.22 -23.94 14.67
CA ASP A 152 -3.76 -23.71 13.29
C ASP A 152 -4.83 -22.92 12.55
N GLY A 153 -4.83 -21.60 12.82
CA GLY A 153 -5.94 -20.69 12.52
C GLY A 153 -5.98 -20.16 11.12
N GLY A 154 -5.24 -20.74 10.18
CA GLY A 154 -5.25 -20.27 8.79
C GLY A 154 -3.88 -20.33 8.12
N GLU A 155 -3.88 -19.95 6.85
CA GLU A 155 -2.69 -19.83 6.02
C GLU A 155 -1.98 -18.51 6.33
N SER A 156 -0.66 -18.55 6.51
CA SER A 156 0.17 -17.37 6.65
C SER A 156 1.42 -17.49 5.77
N GLY A 157 1.84 -16.40 5.18
CA GLY A 157 3.03 -16.37 4.35
C GLY A 157 3.76 -15.04 4.45
N LYS A 158 5.01 -15.05 4.01
CA LYS A 158 5.87 -13.88 3.93
C LYS A 158 6.54 -13.81 2.58
N VAL A 159 6.44 -12.64 1.97
CA VAL A 159 7.14 -12.29 0.72
C VAL A 159 8.15 -11.20 1.04
N ASP A 160 9.42 -11.41 0.67
CA ASP A 160 10.49 -10.41 0.82
C ASP A 160 11.09 -10.11 -0.57
N ARG A 161 11.21 -8.83 -0.89
CA ARG A 161 11.77 -8.34 -2.16
C ARG A 161 13.30 -8.42 -2.23
N ARG A 162 13.99 -8.79 -1.17
CA ARG A 162 15.46 -8.88 -1.15
C ARG A 162 16.04 -9.90 -2.11
N SER A 163 15.24 -10.77 -2.68
CA SER A 163 15.59 -11.54 -3.87
C SER A 163 15.45 -10.65 -5.10
N ARG A 164 16.54 -10.17 -5.64
CA ARG A 164 16.71 -9.10 -6.66
C ARG A 164 15.93 -9.23 -7.99
N HIS A 165 14.94 -10.11 -8.11
CA HIS A 165 14.31 -10.43 -9.40
C HIS A 165 12.78 -10.28 -9.42
N ASP A 166 12.14 -9.76 -8.38
CA ASP A 166 10.77 -10.12 -8.13
C ASP A 166 9.70 -9.04 -8.42
N PHE A 167 10.10 -7.77 -8.60
CA PHE A 167 9.20 -6.72 -9.10
C PHE A 167 9.97 -5.87 -10.12
N PRO A 168 9.56 -5.80 -11.39
CA PRO A 168 10.21 -4.95 -12.38
C PRO A 168 10.02 -3.49 -11.96
N ARG A 169 11.12 -2.81 -11.64
CA ARG A 169 11.12 -1.35 -11.54
C ARG A 169 11.19 -0.79 -12.95
N GLU A 170 10.22 -0.02 -13.37
CA GLU A 170 10.43 0.84 -14.52
C GLU A 170 11.60 1.78 -14.25
N PRO A 171 12.53 1.96 -15.23
CA PRO A 171 13.63 2.90 -15.06
C PRO A 171 13.05 4.32 -14.94
N VAL A 172 13.35 4.99 -13.83
CA VAL A 172 13.05 6.42 -13.66
C VAL A 172 13.83 7.16 -14.73
N THR A 173 13.16 7.60 -15.78
CA THR A 173 13.73 8.49 -16.78
C THR A 173 13.95 9.84 -16.10
N PRO A 174 15.21 10.34 -15.93
CA PRO A 174 15.42 11.65 -15.35
C PRO A 174 14.85 12.70 -16.29
N ALA A 175 13.98 13.56 -15.77
CA ALA A 175 13.44 14.69 -16.49
C ALA A 175 14.61 15.51 -17.05
N SER A 176 14.70 15.64 -18.38
CA SER A 176 15.70 16.42 -19.08
C SER A 176 15.47 17.89 -18.77
N HIS A 177 16.29 18.46 -17.90
CA HIS A 177 16.35 19.88 -17.68
C HIS A 177 16.84 20.56 -18.99
N PRO A 178 16.12 21.54 -19.54
CA PRO A 178 16.61 22.33 -20.68
C PRO A 178 17.86 23.10 -20.23
N ARG A 179 18.97 22.94 -20.96
CA ARG A 179 20.20 23.69 -20.73
C ARG A 179 19.94 25.18 -21.00
N PRO A 180 20.35 26.10 -20.13
CA PRO A 180 20.25 27.52 -20.40
C PRO A 180 21.10 27.87 -21.63
N GLY A 181 20.48 28.54 -22.60
CA GLY A 181 21.10 28.98 -23.84
C GLY A 181 22.29 29.89 -23.59
N ARG A 182 23.43 29.58 -24.20
CA ARG A 182 24.60 30.47 -24.27
C ARG A 182 24.23 31.72 -25.06
N GLY A 183 24.10 32.85 -24.35
CA GLY A 183 24.02 34.16 -24.97
C GLY A 183 25.26 34.43 -25.83
N ARG A 184 25.08 34.67 -27.12
CA ARG A 184 26.09 35.25 -27.99
C ARG A 184 26.25 36.72 -27.58
N ARG A 185 27.46 37.07 -27.16
CA ARG A 185 27.91 38.49 -27.18
C ARG A 185 28.30 38.84 -28.60
N ALA A 186 27.71 39.90 -29.11
CA ALA A 186 28.21 40.71 -30.19
C ALA A 186 29.02 41.86 -29.59
#